data_e984e80ad0e95ec5949f382d2b088e4c
#
_entry.id   e984e80ad0e95ec5949f382d2b088e4c
#
_cell.length_a   1.000
_cell.length_b   1.000
_cell.length_c   1.000
_cell.angle_alpha   90.00
_cell.angle_beta   90.00
_cell.angle_gamma   90.00
#
_symmetry.space_group_name_H-M   'P 1'
#
loop_
_entity.id
_entity.type
_entity.pdbx_description
1 polymer ?
#
loop_
_entity_poly.entity_id
_entity_poly.type
_entity_poly.pdbx_seq_one_letter_code
_entity_poly.pdbx_strand_id
1 'polypeptide(L)'
;RNQSVGVEAGVAATVGAQTGVGVYARVGGSSGKEDGESKTYQASHLDAQTVTLNSQGDTNLIGSQVAANRVNANVGGKLNIESLQDEERFKTKSSGGGLEVEFGFGNNWSLSGYGNASKGTTHRKQVNEQAGIFAEEGGYHINADSVQLKGGAIASTNPKNSELATNKLTFEDIQNESSSSAASASISGSLKESKEKWVDNETGSAVKPNTENSTKLDSQRSGGISPGLPMFE
;
A
#
# COMPACT_ATOMS: atom_id res chain seq x y z
N ARG A 1 -12.90 14.24 5.28
CA ARG A 1 -13.18 14.44 6.71
C ARG A 1 -14.61 14.08 6.98
N ASN A 2 -14.87 13.10 7.85
CA ASN A 2 -16.20 12.64 8.24
C ASN A 2 -16.41 12.95 9.72
N GLN A 3 -17.61 13.41 10.04
CA GLN A 3 -18.05 13.63 11.43
C GLN A 3 -19.46 13.08 11.56
N SER A 4 -19.73 12.36 12.63
CA SER A 4 -21.06 11.88 12.98
C SER A 4 -21.36 12.14 14.44
N VAL A 5 -22.59 12.47 14.75
CA VAL A 5 -23.14 12.56 16.09
C VAL A 5 -24.43 11.76 16.10
N GLY A 6 -24.57 10.88 17.06
CA GLY A 6 -25.77 10.05 17.22
C GLY A 6 -26.32 10.21 18.63
N VAL A 7 -27.64 10.27 18.71
CA VAL A 7 -28.38 10.21 19.97
C VAL A 7 -29.38 9.07 19.85
N GLU A 8 -29.40 8.18 20.79
CA GLU A 8 -30.32 7.04 20.85
C GLU A 8 -30.97 6.98 22.23
N ALA A 9 -32.24 6.71 22.24
CA ALA A 9 -32.97 6.42 23.48
C ALA A 9 -33.90 5.22 23.25
N GLY A 10 -34.00 4.37 24.22
CA GLY A 10 -34.81 3.15 24.07
C GLY A 10 -35.19 2.52 25.39
N VAL A 11 -35.94 1.43 25.28
CA VAL A 11 -36.33 0.59 26.41
C VAL A 11 -35.57 -0.71 26.29
N ALA A 12 -34.87 -1.10 27.35
CA ALA A 12 -34.18 -2.38 27.45
C ALA A 12 -34.94 -3.31 28.42
N ALA A 13 -35.12 -4.55 28.00
CA ALA A 13 -35.66 -5.60 28.87
C ALA A 13 -34.57 -6.64 29.12
N THR A 14 -34.22 -6.87 30.36
CA THR A 14 -33.28 -7.93 30.78
C THR A 14 -34.07 -9.10 31.31
N VAL A 15 -33.78 -10.28 30.75
CA VAL A 15 -34.37 -11.56 31.20
C VAL A 15 -33.27 -12.45 31.75
N GLY A 16 -33.34 -12.83 33.02
CA GLY A 16 -32.33 -13.63 33.70
C GLY A 16 -32.53 -13.65 35.20
N ALA A 17 -31.48 -13.84 35.98
CA ALA A 17 -31.53 -13.88 37.45
C ALA A 17 -32.07 -12.56 38.07
N GLN A 18 -32.06 -11.49 37.28
CA GLN A 18 -32.79 -10.24 37.58
C GLN A 18 -33.55 -9.84 36.33
N THR A 19 -34.85 -10.07 36.32
CA THR A 19 -35.74 -9.62 35.26
C THR A 19 -36.15 -8.19 35.52
N GLY A 20 -35.88 -7.30 34.58
CA GLY A 20 -36.20 -5.89 34.73
C GLY A 20 -36.42 -5.22 33.35
N VAL A 21 -37.20 -4.19 33.36
CA VAL A 21 -37.37 -3.28 32.20
C VAL A 21 -36.71 -1.96 32.61
N GLY A 22 -35.87 -1.43 31.76
CA GLY A 22 -35.18 -0.16 31.99
C GLY A 22 -35.29 0.75 30.76
N VAL A 23 -35.00 2.02 30.94
CA VAL A 23 -34.85 2.99 29.86
C VAL A 23 -33.38 3.39 29.77
N TYR A 24 -32.89 3.52 28.56
CA TYR A 24 -31.54 3.98 28.32
C TYR A 24 -31.50 5.19 27.39
N ALA A 25 -30.50 5.99 27.54
CA ALA A 25 -30.16 7.07 26.64
C ALA A 25 -28.66 7.00 26.34
N ARG A 26 -28.32 7.06 25.06
CA ARG A 26 -26.94 7.04 24.56
C ARG A 26 -26.67 8.25 23.69
N VAL A 27 -25.55 8.89 23.90
CA VAL A 27 -25.03 9.93 23.03
C VAL A 27 -23.59 9.60 22.66
N GLY A 28 -23.28 9.72 21.38
CA GLY A 28 -21.93 9.47 20.91
C GLY A 28 -21.62 10.24 19.64
N GLY A 29 -20.34 10.41 19.39
CA GLY A 29 -19.86 11.06 18.18
C GLY A 29 -18.53 10.48 17.72
N SER A 30 -18.31 10.58 16.42
CA SER A 30 -17.02 10.19 15.83
C SER A 30 -16.56 11.21 14.81
N SER A 31 -15.26 11.33 14.66
CA SER A 31 -14.63 12.11 13.59
C SER A 31 -13.50 11.31 12.95
N GLY A 32 -13.41 11.42 11.63
CA GLY A 32 -12.36 10.77 10.84
C GLY A 32 -11.76 11.75 9.85
N LYS A 33 -10.47 11.59 9.58
CA LYS A 33 -9.73 12.27 8.53
C LYS A 33 -8.91 11.25 7.78
N GLU A 34 -9.00 11.30 6.46
CA GLU A 34 -8.21 10.50 5.56
C GLU A 34 -7.53 11.44 4.57
N ASP A 35 -6.22 11.31 4.44
CA ASP A 35 -5.39 12.02 3.47
C ASP A 35 -4.65 10.95 2.65
N GLY A 36 -4.77 11.02 1.33
CA GLY A 36 -4.10 10.10 0.41
C GLY A 36 -3.47 10.85 -0.74
N GLU A 37 -2.26 10.44 -1.09
CA GLU A 37 -1.55 10.85 -2.29
C GLU A 37 -1.18 9.60 -3.07
N SER A 38 -1.44 9.60 -4.37
CA SER A 38 -1.04 8.54 -5.28
C SER A 38 -0.39 9.15 -6.51
N LYS A 39 0.77 8.63 -6.87
CA LYS A 39 1.48 8.96 -8.09
C LYS A 39 1.68 7.69 -8.89
N THR A 40 0.96 7.57 -9.97
CA THR A 40 1.00 6.42 -10.88
C THR A 40 1.60 6.82 -12.21
N TYR A 41 2.42 5.93 -12.75
CA TYR A 41 2.98 6.07 -14.08
C TYR A 41 2.30 5.06 -15.00
N GLN A 42 1.96 5.50 -16.18
CA GLN A 42 1.49 4.63 -17.24
C GLN A 42 2.64 4.37 -18.20
N ALA A 43 2.97 3.11 -18.39
CA ALA A 43 4.02 2.73 -19.33
C ALA A 43 3.59 3.00 -20.78
N SER A 44 4.57 3.36 -21.59
CA SER A 44 4.39 3.44 -23.05
C SER A 44 4.78 2.12 -23.68
N HIS A 45 3.95 1.59 -24.56
CA HIS A 45 4.18 0.31 -25.23
C HIS A 45 4.38 0.54 -26.73
N LEU A 46 5.42 -0.10 -27.28
CA LEU A 46 5.68 -0.18 -28.71
C LEU A 46 5.68 -1.63 -29.11
N ASP A 47 4.59 -2.08 -29.74
CA ASP A 47 4.38 -3.46 -30.16
C ASP A 47 4.40 -3.56 -31.68
N ALA A 48 5.25 -4.42 -32.24
CA ALA A 48 5.37 -4.59 -33.69
C ALA A 48 5.98 -5.95 -34.04
N GLN A 49 5.91 -6.36 -35.33
CA GLN A 49 6.63 -7.53 -35.82
C GLN A 49 8.15 -7.31 -35.81
N THR A 50 8.57 -6.10 -36.18
CA THR A 50 9.98 -5.71 -36.14
C THR A 50 10.07 -4.27 -35.73
N VAL A 51 10.89 -4.02 -34.71
CA VAL A 51 11.24 -2.67 -34.27
C VAL A 51 12.69 -2.40 -34.65
N THR A 52 12.93 -1.26 -35.27
CA THR A 52 14.28 -0.78 -35.54
C THR A 52 14.47 0.60 -34.92
N LEU A 53 15.42 0.67 -34.00
CA LEU A 53 15.82 1.90 -33.32
C LEU A 53 17.19 2.33 -33.84
N ASN A 54 17.27 3.51 -34.44
CA ASN A 54 18.54 4.08 -34.89
C ASN A 54 18.72 5.46 -34.27
N SER A 55 19.77 5.64 -33.51
CA SER A 55 20.12 6.92 -32.88
C SER A 55 21.63 7.17 -33.01
N GLN A 56 22.02 8.38 -33.37
CA GLN A 56 23.42 8.79 -33.35
C GLN A 56 23.92 9.16 -31.94
N GLY A 57 23.01 9.51 -31.04
CA GLY A 57 23.29 9.85 -29.65
C GLY A 57 22.67 8.85 -28.68
N ASP A 58 22.32 9.33 -27.50
CA ASP A 58 21.70 8.51 -26.47
C ASP A 58 20.24 8.17 -26.80
N THR A 59 19.81 6.99 -26.33
CA THR A 59 18.42 6.55 -26.38
C THR A 59 17.94 6.22 -24.97
N ASN A 60 16.81 6.80 -24.58
CA ASN A 60 16.23 6.59 -23.27
C ASN A 60 14.86 5.92 -23.37
N LEU A 61 14.72 4.77 -22.74
CA LEU A 61 13.48 4.03 -22.57
C LEU A 61 13.10 4.10 -21.07
N ILE A 62 12.37 5.15 -20.70
CA ILE A 62 11.98 5.40 -19.31
C ILE A 62 10.49 5.09 -19.15
N GLY A 63 10.15 4.13 -18.27
CA GLY A 63 8.78 3.67 -18.09
C GLY A 63 8.16 3.19 -19.42
N SER A 64 8.90 2.52 -20.27
CA SER A 64 8.44 2.11 -21.58
C SER A 64 8.90 0.70 -21.95
N GLN A 65 8.08 0.01 -22.73
CA GLN A 65 8.34 -1.33 -23.22
C GLN A 65 8.38 -1.33 -24.75
N VAL A 66 9.38 -1.99 -25.30
CA VAL A 66 9.48 -2.34 -26.71
C VAL A 66 9.31 -3.85 -26.82
N ALA A 67 8.20 -4.30 -27.37
CA ALA A 67 7.90 -5.71 -27.58
C ALA A 67 7.77 -6.01 -29.09
N ALA A 68 8.54 -6.95 -29.60
CA ALA A 68 8.49 -7.31 -31.00
C ALA A 68 8.96 -8.73 -31.25
N ASN A 69 8.58 -9.33 -32.40
CA ASN A 69 9.19 -10.57 -32.79
C ASN A 69 10.71 -10.38 -32.95
N ARG A 70 11.14 -9.27 -33.59
CA ARG A 70 12.54 -8.91 -33.75
C ARG A 70 12.81 -7.44 -33.36
N VAL A 71 13.86 -7.20 -32.60
CA VAL A 71 14.31 -5.84 -32.25
C VAL A 71 15.74 -5.63 -32.77
N ASN A 72 15.94 -4.60 -33.58
CA ASN A 72 17.25 -4.12 -33.99
C ASN A 72 17.47 -2.72 -33.41
N ALA A 73 18.56 -2.51 -32.69
CA ALA A 73 18.88 -1.19 -32.13
C ALA A 73 20.34 -0.84 -32.40
N ASN A 74 20.56 0.30 -33.05
CA ASN A 74 21.87 0.91 -33.23
C ASN A 74 21.87 2.26 -32.53
N VAL A 75 22.57 2.36 -31.42
CA VAL A 75 22.66 3.54 -30.57
C VAL A 75 24.10 4.01 -30.51
N GLY A 76 24.40 5.14 -31.12
CA GLY A 76 25.76 5.68 -31.14
C GLY A 76 26.29 6.14 -29.78
N GLY A 77 25.40 6.36 -28.82
CA GLY A 77 25.71 6.70 -27.44
C GLY A 77 25.21 5.65 -26.45
N LYS A 78 24.63 6.12 -25.36
CA LYS A 78 24.11 5.30 -24.28
C LYS A 78 22.67 4.86 -24.55
N LEU A 79 22.39 3.56 -24.40
CA LEU A 79 21.05 3.01 -24.26
C LEU A 79 20.69 2.92 -22.78
N ASN A 80 19.78 3.77 -22.32
CA ASN A 80 19.29 3.79 -20.95
C ASN A 80 17.88 3.21 -20.90
N ILE A 81 17.69 2.18 -20.08
CA ILE A 81 16.39 1.54 -19.84
C ILE A 81 16.08 1.66 -18.34
N GLU A 82 15.06 2.42 -17.98
CA GLU A 82 14.71 2.72 -16.60
C GLU A 82 13.23 2.47 -16.33
N SER A 83 12.93 1.63 -15.34
CA SER A 83 11.58 1.44 -14.83
C SER A 83 11.18 2.54 -13.86
N LEU A 84 9.91 2.88 -13.84
CA LEU A 84 9.33 3.86 -12.92
C LEU A 84 8.56 3.18 -11.81
N GLN A 85 8.65 3.74 -10.62
CA GLN A 85 7.92 3.27 -9.45
C GLN A 85 6.70 4.14 -9.18
N ASP A 86 5.54 3.49 -9.04
CA ASP A 86 4.36 4.12 -8.47
C ASP A 86 4.54 4.35 -6.98
N GLU A 87 4.01 5.44 -6.49
CA GLU A 87 4.08 5.82 -5.08
C GLU A 87 2.68 6.10 -4.54
N GLU A 88 2.35 5.46 -3.42
CA GLU A 88 1.10 5.65 -2.71
C GLU A 88 1.38 5.97 -1.24
N ARG A 89 0.69 6.98 -0.73
CA ARG A 89 0.74 7.39 0.69
C ARG A 89 -0.66 7.62 1.20
N PHE A 90 -1.04 6.90 2.25
CA PHE A 90 -2.29 7.08 2.94
C PHE A 90 -2.06 7.36 4.42
N LYS A 91 -2.83 8.32 4.95
CA LYS A 91 -2.89 8.61 6.39
C LYS A 91 -4.34 8.67 6.82
N THR A 92 -4.68 7.85 7.80
CA THR A 92 -5.99 7.84 8.42
C THR A 92 -5.89 8.22 9.88
N LYS A 93 -6.85 8.98 10.36
CA LYS A 93 -7.03 9.27 11.77
C LYS A 93 -8.52 9.23 12.09
N SER A 94 -8.90 8.55 13.14
CA SER A 94 -10.25 8.57 13.64
C SER A 94 -10.28 8.67 15.16
N SER A 95 -11.32 9.30 15.68
CA SER A 95 -11.60 9.36 17.11
C SER A 95 -13.10 9.32 17.32
N GLY A 96 -13.54 8.71 18.41
CA GLY A 96 -14.93 8.66 18.76
C GLY A 96 -15.09 8.47 20.27
N GLY A 97 -16.27 8.75 20.76
CA GLY A 97 -16.61 8.53 22.14
C GLY A 97 -18.11 8.67 22.37
N GLY A 98 -18.57 8.15 23.48
CA GLY A 98 -19.96 8.24 23.85
C GLY A 98 -20.21 8.02 25.33
N LEU A 99 -21.37 8.41 25.76
CA LEU A 99 -21.91 8.19 27.09
C LEU A 99 -23.25 7.48 26.96
N GLU A 100 -23.50 6.56 27.85
CA GLU A 100 -24.74 5.81 27.96
C GLU A 100 -25.22 5.86 29.42
N VAL A 101 -26.48 6.19 29.60
CA VAL A 101 -27.15 6.18 30.91
C VAL A 101 -28.30 5.20 30.83
N GLU A 102 -28.37 4.26 31.75
CA GLU A 102 -29.47 3.31 31.87
C GLU A 102 -30.14 3.45 33.25
N PHE A 103 -31.45 3.44 33.25
CA PHE A 103 -32.28 3.45 34.46
C PHE A 103 -33.15 2.19 34.46
N GLY A 104 -32.91 1.32 35.43
CA GLY A 104 -33.74 0.15 35.70
C GLY A 104 -34.80 0.39 36.75
N PHE A 105 -35.89 -0.39 36.70
CA PHE A 105 -36.88 -0.38 37.74
C PHE A 105 -36.29 -0.90 39.07
N GLY A 106 -36.52 -0.15 40.17
CA GLY A 106 -36.07 -0.50 41.50
C GLY A 106 -34.83 0.22 41.98
N ASN A 107 -34.65 1.47 41.58
CA ASN A 107 -33.52 2.35 41.94
C ASN A 107 -32.14 1.87 41.45
N ASN A 108 -32.09 1.13 40.39
CA ASN A 108 -30.84 0.76 39.76
C ASN A 108 -30.57 1.71 38.60
N TRP A 109 -29.39 2.28 38.53
CA TRP A 109 -28.94 3.03 37.39
C TRP A 109 -27.49 2.68 37.02
N SER A 110 -27.15 2.86 35.79
CA SER A 110 -25.78 2.73 35.33
C SER A 110 -25.41 3.89 34.39
N LEU A 111 -24.18 4.34 34.53
CA LEU A 111 -23.56 5.30 33.63
C LEU A 111 -22.32 4.62 33.05
N SER A 112 -22.25 4.54 31.75
CA SER A 112 -21.05 4.07 31.05
C SER A 112 -20.54 5.08 30.03
N GLY A 113 -19.24 5.07 29.83
CA GLY A 113 -18.59 5.92 28.88
C GLY A 113 -17.50 5.17 28.14
N TYR A 114 -17.28 5.54 26.88
CA TYR A 114 -16.19 5.01 26.07
C TYR A 114 -15.58 6.08 25.22
N GLY A 115 -14.28 5.91 24.93
CA GLY A 115 -13.56 6.71 23.97
C GLY A 115 -12.60 5.84 23.18
N ASN A 116 -12.41 6.15 21.92
CA ASN A 116 -11.46 5.47 21.05
C ASN A 116 -10.75 6.49 20.15
N ALA A 117 -9.51 6.15 19.80
CA ALA A 117 -8.74 6.88 18.81
C ALA A 117 -7.91 5.89 17.99
N SER A 118 -7.82 6.11 16.71
CA SER A 118 -6.95 5.33 15.84
C SER A 118 -6.22 6.19 14.82
N LYS A 119 -5.04 5.72 14.43
CA LYS A 119 -4.18 6.33 13.42
C LYS A 119 -3.56 5.24 12.58
N GLY A 120 -3.63 5.40 11.26
CA GLY A 120 -2.97 4.53 10.30
C GLY A 120 -2.11 5.33 9.33
N THR A 121 -1.03 4.73 8.87
CA THR A 121 -0.18 5.27 7.81
C THR A 121 0.25 4.13 6.91
N THR A 122 0.10 4.30 5.60
CA THR A 122 0.58 3.36 4.60
C THR A 122 1.44 4.11 3.60
N HIS A 123 2.57 3.54 3.26
CA HIS A 123 3.47 4.02 2.22
C HIS A 123 3.89 2.84 1.36
N ARG A 124 3.74 2.98 0.04
CA ARG A 124 4.07 1.95 -0.94
C ARG A 124 4.80 2.59 -2.10
N LYS A 125 5.88 1.93 -2.53
CA LYS A 125 6.57 2.20 -3.78
C LYS A 125 6.76 0.89 -4.51
N GLN A 126 6.33 0.80 -5.76
CA GLN A 126 6.50 -0.42 -6.55
C GLN A 126 6.60 -0.12 -8.04
N VAL A 127 7.39 -0.92 -8.73
CA VAL A 127 7.39 -1.01 -10.19
C VAL A 127 6.23 -1.92 -10.60
N ASN A 128 5.21 -1.37 -11.25
CA ASN A 128 4.09 -2.15 -11.77
C ASN A 128 4.42 -2.76 -13.14
N GLU A 129 5.09 -1.98 -13.98
CA GLU A 129 5.51 -2.42 -15.30
C GLU A 129 7.00 -2.18 -15.49
N GLN A 130 7.73 -3.24 -15.79
CA GLN A 130 9.17 -3.18 -16.03
C GLN A 130 9.44 -2.58 -17.40
N ALA A 131 10.24 -1.52 -17.47
CA ALA A 131 10.74 -1.00 -18.73
C ALA A 131 11.69 -1.99 -19.39
N GLY A 132 11.64 -2.11 -20.71
CA GLY A 132 12.51 -3.08 -21.36
C GLY A 132 12.39 -3.20 -22.86
N ILE A 133 13.26 -4.03 -23.39
CA ILE A 133 13.23 -4.55 -24.74
C ILE A 133 12.96 -6.05 -24.66
N PHE A 134 11.84 -6.48 -25.22
CA PHE A 134 11.38 -7.85 -25.20
C PHE A 134 11.23 -8.36 -26.63
N ALA A 135 12.10 -9.28 -27.02
CA ALA A 135 12.07 -9.88 -28.34
C ALA A 135 11.55 -11.33 -28.28
N GLU A 136 10.90 -11.77 -29.32
CA GLU A 136 10.43 -13.15 -29.46
C GLU A 136 11.41 -14.01 -30.28
N GLU A 137 10.90 -14.83 -31.15
CA GLU A 137 11.68 -15.79 -31.99
C GLU A 137 12.71 -15.11 -32.90
N GLY A 138 12.44 -13.89 -33.35
CA GLY A 138 13.36 -13.09 -34.16
C GLY A 138 14.56 -12.54 -33.40
N GLY A 139 14.51 -12.59 -32.07
CA GLY A 139 15.58 -12.13 -31.20
C GLY A 139 15.81 -10.62 -31.20
N TYR A 140 16.83 -10.18 -30.48
CA TYR A 140 17.28 -8.79 -30.52
C TYR A 140 18.74 -8.70 -31.03
N HIS A 141 19.04 -7.61 -31.75
CA HIS A 141 20.36 -7.24 -32.17
C HIS A 141 20.59 -5.79 -31.76
N ILE A 142 21.31 -5.62 -30.64
CA ILE A 142 21.52 -4.31 -30.02
C ILE A 142 22.99 -3.98 -30.07
N ASN A 143 23.32 -2.84 -30.64
CA ASN A 143 24.64 -2.25 -30.65
C ASN A 143 24.56 -0.88 -30.03
N ALA A 144 25.28 -0.64 -28.93
CA ALA A 144 25.32 0.64 -28.22
C ALA A 144 26.69 0.85 -27.60
N ASP A 145 27.17 2.10 -27.54
CA ASP A 145 28.42 2.38 -26.85
C ASP A 145 28.36 1.97 -25.37
N SER A 146 27.28 2.30 -24.71
CA SER A 146 27.03 1.82 -23.35
C SER A 146 25.56 1.49 -23.11
N VAL A 147 25.30 0.50 -22.22
CA VAL A 147 23.96 0.10 -21.81
C VAL A 147 23.84 0.27 -20.31
N GLN A 148 22.78 0.94 -19.88
CA GLN A 148 22.40 1.09 -18.48
C GLN A 148 21.00 0.55 -18.27
N LEU A 149 20.85 -0.40 -17.36
CA LEU A 149 19.57 -0.98 -16.95
C LEU A 149 19.30 -0.61 -15.50
N LYS A 150 18.36 0.29 -15.28
CA LYS A 150 17.90 0.66 -13.95
C LYS A 150 16.49 0.11 -13.72
N GLY A 151 16.40 -1.02 -13.02
CA GLY A 151 15.18 -1.81 -12.94
C GLY A 151 14.64 -2.25 -14.30
N GLY A 152 15.35 -1.97 -15.39
CA GLY A 152 14.97 -2.32 -16.75
C GLY A 152 15.47 -3.69 -17.17
N ALA A 153 14.97 -4.22 -18.28
CA ALA A 153 15.34 -5.52 -18.81
C ALA A 153 15.53 -5.52 -20.33
N ILE A 154 16.42 -6.41 -20.81
CA ILE A 154 16.51 -6.84 -22.19
C ILE A 154 16.34 -8.35 -22.17
N ALA A 155 15.34 -8.88 -22.88
CA ALA A 155 15.01 -10.30 -22.88
C ALA A 155 14.58 -10.79 -24.26
N SER A 156 14.74 -12.09 -24.49
CA SER A 156 14.28 -12.75 -25.69
C SER A 156 13.87 -14.19 -25.40
N THR A 157 12.90 -14.70 -26.15
CA THR A 157 12.54 -16.12 -26.14
C THR A 157 13.50 -16.97 -26.97
N ASN A 158 14.31 -16.35 -27.84
CA ASN A 158 15.30 -17.03 -28.66
C ASN A 158 16.72 -16.50 -28.39
N PRO A 159 17.44 -17.05 -27.39
CA PRO A 159 18.79 -16.63 -27.05
C PRO A 159 19.80 -16.83 -28.20
N LYS A 160 19.61 -17.84 -29.03
CA LYS A 160 20.52 -18.16 -30.14
C LYS A 160 20.50 -17.11 -31.28
N ASN A 161 19.41 -16.34 -31.34
CA ASN A 161 19.22 -15.26 -32.31
C ASN A 161 19.27 -13.88 -31.66
N SER A 162 19.87 -13.78 -30.49
CA SER A 162 19.94 -12.53 -29.72
C SER A 162 21.38 -12.13 -29.46
N GLU A 163 21.70 -10.88 -29.71
CA GLU A 163 23.04 -10.32 -29.58
C GLU A 163 22.99 -8.92 -28.95
N LEU A 164 23.87 -8.69 -27.98
CA LEU A 164 24.10 -7.38 -27.41
C LEU A 164 25.59 -7.05 -27.51
N ALA A 165 25.93 -6.10 -28.36
CA ALA A 165 27.28 -5.54 -28.48
C ALA A 165 27.35 -4.19 -27.75
N THR A 166 28.20 -4.08 -26.74
CA THR A 166 28.39 -2.84 -25.98
C THR A 166 29.79 -2.80 -25.34
N ASN A 167 30.37 -1.62 -25.23
CA ASN A 167 31.64 -1.40 -24.52
C ASN A 167 31.45 -1.39 -22.99
N LYS A 168 30.26 -1.02 -22.52
CA LYS A 168 29.96 -0.93 -21.08
C LYS A 168 28.53 -1.32 -20.78
N LEU A 169 28.37 -2.23 -19.82
CA LEU A 169 27.05 -2.62 -19.32
C LEU A 169 26.97 -2.36 -17.81
N THR A 170 25.92 -1.68 -17.37
CA THR A 170 25.67 -1.35 -15.97
C THR A 170 24.26 -1.72 -15.55
N PHE A 171 24.13 -2.23 -14.33
CA PHE A 171 22.86 -2.61 -13.73
C PHE A 171 22.64 -1.84 -12.43
N GLU A 172 21.42 -1.42 -12.21
CA GLU A 172 20.94 -0.83 -10.96
C GLU A 172 19.59 -1.43 -10.62
N ASP A 173 19.47 -2.02 -9.44
CA ASP A 173 18.21 -2.59 -8.96
C ASP A 173 17.32 -1.46 -8.40
N ILE A 174 16.04 -1.52 -8.70
CA ILE A 174 15.00 -0.70 -8.08
C ILE A 174 14.33 -1.53 -6.99
N GLN A 175 14.36 -1.03 -5.76
CA GLN A 175 13.74 -1.71 -4.63
C GLN A 175 12.29 -1.28 -4.47
N ASN A 176 11.38 -2.24 -4.46
CA ASN A 176 10.00 -2.00 -4.09
C ASN A 176 9.89 -1.96 -2.56
N GLU A 177 9.13 -1.01 -2.05
CA GLU A 177 8.94 -0.79 -0.61
C GLU A 177 7.45 -0.77 -0.29
N SER A 178 7.08 -1.42 0.80
CA SER A 178 5.75 -1.29 1.38
C SER A 178 5.88 -1.23 2.89
N SER A 179 5.29 -0.23 3.48
CA SER A 179 5.24 -0.10 4.94
C SER A 179 3.84 0.32 5.36
N SER A 180 3.34 -0.30 6.42
CA SER A 180 2.09 0.11 7.05
C SER A 180 2.27 0.15 8.55
N SER A 181 1.63 1.11 9.19
CA SER A 181 1.57 1.21 10.65
C SER A 181 0.16 1.59 11.07
N ALA A 182 -0.33 0.94 12.10
CA ALA A 182 -1.59 1.29 12.73
C ALA A 182 -1.41 1.36 14.24
N ALA A 183 -2.06 2.32 14.86
CA ALA A 183 -2.14 2.45 16.30
C ALA A 183 -3.57 2.77 16.70
N SER A 184 -4.10 2.07 17.71
CA SER A 184 -5.40 2.34 18.28
C SER A 184 -5.32 2.37 19.80
N ALA A 185 -6.13 3.22 20.40
CA ALA A 185 -6.30 3.31 21.83
C ALA A 185 -7.80 3.40 22.15
N SER A 186 -8.22 2.69 23.19
CA SER A 186 -9.60 2.77 23.70
C SER A 186 -9.61 2.87 25.20
N ILE A 187 -10.58 3.60 25.71
CA ILE A 187 -10.86 3.73 27.14
C ILE A 187 -12.36 3.53 27.35
N SER A 188 -12.72 2.78 28.35
CA SER A 188 -14.11 2.63 28.77
C SER A 188 -14.21 2.55 30.28
N GLY A 189 -15.31 3.04 30.82
CA GLY A 189 -15.59 2.99 32.26
C GLY A 189 -17.10 2.92 32.52
N SER A 190 -17.51 2.31 33.62
CA SER A 190 -18.89 2.28 34.03
C SER A 190 -19.04 2.45 35.53
N LEU A 191 -20.08 3.16 35.93
CA LEU A 191 -20.54 3.31 37.29
C LEU A 191 -21.92 2.69 37.44
N LYS A 192 -22.14 1.90 38.48
CA LYS A 192 -23.43 1.28 38.79
C LYS A 192 -23.79 1.48 40.25
N GLU A 193 -25.06 1.75 40.50
CA GLU A 193 -25.63 1.73 41.82
C GLU A 193 -26.45 0.45 41.98
N SER A 194 -26.15 -0.34 43.02
CA SER A 194 -27.00 -1.44 43.47
C SER A 194 -27.56 -1.13 44.86
N LYS A 195 -28.71 -1.71 45.21
CA LYS A 195 -29.46 -1.44 46.43
C LYS A 195 -28.69 -1.50 47.74
N GLU A 196 -27.45 -1.98 47.74
CA GLU A 196 -26.70 -2.18 48.98
C GLU A 196 -25.40 -1.39 49.10
N LYS A 197 -24.82 -0.88 48.00
CA LYS A 197 -23.62 -0.02 48.02
C LYS A 197 -23.28 0.50 46.64
N TRP A 198 -22.73 1.69 46.52
CA TRP A 198 -21.97 2.13 45.36
C TRP A 198 -20.81 1.16 45.18
N VAL A 199 -20.88 0.36 44.14
CA VAL A 199 -19.78 -0.50 43.78
C VAL A 199 -19.20 0.09 42.51
N ASP A 200 -17.97 0.53 42.61
CA ASP A 200 -17.11 0.84 41.49
C ASP A 200 -16.76 -0.50 40.82
N ASN A 201 -17.63 -0.97 39.92
CA ASN A 201 -17.36 -2.16 39.14
C ASN A 201 -16.49 -1.77 37.97
N GLU A 202 -15.21 -1.89 38.17
CA GLU A 202 -14.16 -1.73 37.18
C GLU A 202 -14.08 -0.34 36.56
N THR A 203 -13.40 0.53 37.20
CA THR A 203 -12.57 1.51 36.50
C THR A 203 -11.47 0.77 35.77
N GLY A 204 -11.87 0.01 34.79
CA GLY A 204 -10.96 -0.56 33.83
C GLY A 204 -10.55 0.51 32.85
N SER A 205 -9.71 1.44 33.27
CA SER A 205 -8.96 2.23 32.30
C SER A 205 -7.96 1.33 31.60
N ALA A 206 -8.44 0.52 30.71
CA ALA A 206 -7.58 -0.22 29.80
C ALA A 206 -7.27 0.68 28.61
N VAL A 207 -6.29 1.54 28.76
CA VAL A 207 -5.58 2.08 27.59
C VAL A 207 -4.70 0.96 27.09
N LYS A 208 -5.16 0.24 26.09
CA LYS A 208 -4.31 -0.69 25.33
C LYS A 208 -3.95 -0.02 24.01
N PRO A 209 -2.73 0.50 23.88
CA PRO A 209 -2.23 0.84 22.56
C PRO A 209 -1.98 -0.47 21.80
N ASN A 210 -2.76 -0.73 20.79
CA ASN A 210 -2.48 -1.79 19.84
C ASN A 210 -1.60 -1.19 18.76
N THR A 211 -0.31 -1.47 18.82
CA THR A 211 0.66 -1.06 17.81
C THR A 211 0.95 -2.26 16.94
N GLU A 212 0.37 -2.31 15.77
CA GLU A 212 0.81 -3.27 14.75
C GLU A 212 2.02 -2.70 14.03
N ASN A 213 3.12 -3.44 14.11
CA ASN A 213 4.37 -3.05 13.51
C ASN A 213 4.32 -3.15 11.98
N SER A 214 4.93 -2.17 11.34
CA SER A 214 5.16 -2.14 9.90
C SER A 214 5.88 -3.40 9.42
N THR A 215 5.29 -4.07 8.44
CA THR A 215 5.99 -5.10 7.70
C THR A 215 6.70 -4.43 6.52
N LYS A 216 8.01 -4.49 6.52
CA LYS A 216 8.81 -4.12 5.36
C LYS A 216 8.78 -5.30 4.40
N LEU A 217 8.11 -5.16 3.26
CA LEU A 217 8.12 -6.18 2.24
C LEU A 217 9.42 -6.12 1.44
N ASP A 218 9.91 -7.30 1.10
CA ASP A 218 11.18 -7.50 0.43
C ASP A 218 11.34 -6.68 -0.85
N SER A 219 12.58 -6.23 -1.05
CA SER A 219 13.01 -5.65 -2.32
C SER A 219 12.86 -6.68 -3.43
N GLN A 220 12.03 -6.35 -4.41
CA GLN A 220 11.98 -7.15 -5.63
C GLN A 220 13.14 -6.73 -6.51
N ARG A 221 14.03 -7.68 -6.79
CA ARG A 221 15.13 -7.47 -7.73
C ARG A 221 14.53 -7.28 -9.12
N SER A 222 14.60 -6.08 -9.62
CA SER A 222 14.10 -5.73 -10.94
C SER A 222 15.24 -5.14 -11.75
N GLY A 223 15.83 -5.93 -12.56
CA GLY A 223 16.87 -5.51 -13.48
C GLY A 223 17.73 -6.68 -13.92
N GLY A 224 18.26 -6.59 -15.10
CA GLY A 224 19.16 -7.58 -15.62
C GLY A 224 18.83 -8.03 -17.02
N ILE A 225 19.69 -8.87 -17.53
CA ILE A 225 19.53 -9.59 -18.79
C ILE A 225 19.01 -10.99 -18.48
N SER A 226 18.03 -11.45 -19.24
CA SER A 226 17.47 -12.79 -19.10
C SER A 226 18.57 -13.87 -19.20
N PRO A 227 18.58 -14.88 -18.31
CA PRO A 227 19.57 -15.96 -18.36
C PRO A 227 19.63 -16.63 -19.75
N GLY A 228 20.83 -16.89 -20.19
CA GLY A 228 21.08 -17.54 -21.49
C GLY A 228 21.30 -16.61 -22.66
N LEU A 229 21.33 -15.30 -22.44
CA LEU A 229 21.72 -14.35 -23.48
C LEU A 229 23.23 -14.36 -23.65
N PRO A 230 23.76 -14.56 -24.85
CA PRO A 230 25.16 -14.38 -25.09
C PRO A 230 25.51 -12.89 -24.99
N MET A 231 26.36 -12.54 -24.05
CA MET A 231 27.03 -11.25 -24.03
C MET A 231 28.34 -11.40 -24.79
N PHE A 232 28.53 -10.54 -25.77
CA PHE A 232 29.81 -10.38 -26.43
C PHE A 232 30.48 -9.11 -25.91
N GLU A 233 31.70 -9.26 -25.47
CA GLU A 233 32.59 -8.14 -25.15
C GLU A 233 33.01 -7.39 -26.40
#